data_513e4fb01fd99a26c9d6b89f6c1e22ab
#
_entry.id   513e4fb01fd99a26c9d6b89f6c1e22ab
#
_cell.length_a   1.000
_cell.length_b   1.000
_cell.length_c   1.000
_cell.angle_alpha   90.00
_cell.angle_beta   90.00
_cell.angle_gamma   90.00
#
_symmetry.space_group_name_H-M   'P 1'
#
loop_
_entity.id
_entity.type
_entity.pdbx_description
1 polymer ?
#
loop_
_entity_poly.entity_id
_entity_poly.type
_entity_poly.pdbx_seq_one_letter_code
_entity_poly.pdbx_strand_id
1 'polypeptide(L)'
;MGGGEVACYFGKYGSKGVSKAVFISSVPPFLLKTPDNPEGVDGSVFDGIEKAVAADRYAFFTGFFKNFYNTDLLLGKRVSQETVQSNWNVAAGASATASLASVAAWHEDFRQDLTRIDVPTLVMHGDADRILPIGASGLRTAKLIAGARLLVVKDGPHCIIWTHADEVNRELVSFLATTS
;
A
#
# COMPACT_ATOMS: atom_id res chain seq x y z
N MET A 1 2.79 -3.66 2.95
CA MET A 1 4.23 -3.91 3.15
C MET A 1 4.93 -4.42 1.90
N GLY A 2 4.36 -5.31 1.10
CA GLY A 2 5.00 -5.89 -0.09
C GLY A 2 5.69 -4.91 -1.06
N GLY A 3 5.16 -3.68 -1.21
CA GLY A 3 5.85 -2.66 -2.00
C GLY A 3 7.20 -2.21 -1.40
N GLY A 4 7.32 -2.19 -0.07
CA GLY A 4 8.61 -1.96 0.60
C GLY A 4 9.60 -3.09 0.34
N GLU A 5 9.14 -4.34 0.37
CA GLU A 5 9.98 -5.50 0.04
C GLU A 5 10.47 -5.45 -1.41
N VAL A 6 9.61 -5.03 -2.35
CA VAL A 6 10.01 -4.81 -3.75
C VAL A 6 11.08 -3.71 -3.82
N ALA A 7 10.90 -2.57 -3.15
CA ALA A 7 11.89 -1.49 -3.11
C ALA A 7 13.23 -1.98 -2.55
N CYS A 8 13.22 -2.67 -1.40
CA CYS A 8 14.43 -3.26 -0.79
C CYS A 8 15.13 -4.25 -1.72
N TYR A 9 14.37 -5.04 -2.50
CA TYR A 9 14.97 -5.96 -3.46
C TYR A 9 15.82 -5.19 -4.48
N PHE A 10 15.27 -4.14 -5.09
CA PHE A 10 16.01 -3.32 -6.05
C PHE A 10 17.16 -2.57 -5.36
N GLY A 11 16.97 -2.07 -4.15
CA GLY A 11 18.02 -1.45 -3.37
C GLY A 11 19.22 -2.36 -3.13
N LYS A 12 18.97 -3.65 -2.94
CA LYS A 12 20.03 -4.63 -2.61
C LYS A 12 20.60 -5.36 -3.83
N TYR A 13 19.76 -5.67 -4.81
CA TYR A 13 20.12 -6.57 -5.92
C TYR A 13 20.02 -5.92 -7.30
N GLY A 14 19.54 -4.67 -7.38
CA GLY A 14 19.21 -4.04 -8.66
C GLY A 14 18.09 -4.78 -9.38
N SER A 15 18.03 -4.65 -10.70
CA SER A 15 17.02 -5.30 -11.55
C SER A 15 17.30 -6.78 -11.85
N LYS A 16 18.26 -7.40 -11.19
CA LYS A 16 18.65 -8.79 -11.47
C LYS A 16 17.43 -9.73 -11.38
N GLY A 17 17.07 -10.35 -12.51
CA GLY A 17 15.96 -11.30 -12.61
C GLY A 17 14.56 -10.66 -12.61
N VAL A 18 14.47 -9.34 -12.69
CA VAL A 18 13.19 -8.59 -12.73
C VAL A 18 13.12 -7.79 -14.02
N SER A 19 12.08 -7.99 -14.82
CA SER A 19 11.84 -7.24 -16.06
C SER A 19 10.90 -6.07 -15.91
N LYS A 20 10.02 -6.08 -14.90
CA LYS A 20 9.03 -5.03 -14.63
C LYS A 20 8.71 -4.97 -13.15
N ALA A 21 8.31 -3.81 -12.65
CA ALA A 21 7.86 -3.62 -11.28
C ALA A 21 6.44 -3.02 -11.22
N VAL A 22 5.65 -3.46 -10.25
CA VAL A 22 4.31 -2.91 -10.01
C VAL A 22 4.14 -2.62 -8.53
N PHE A 23 3.72 -1.40 -8.21
CA PHE A 23 3.39 -0.95 -6.87
C PHE A 23 1.89 -0.65 -6.80
N ILE A 24 1.15 -1.37 -5.95
CA ILE A 24 -0.30 -1.21 -5.79
C ILE A 24 -0.59 -0.82 -4.34
N SER A 25 -1.16 0.36 -4.11
CA SER A 25 -1.52 0.87 -2.77
C SER A 25 -0.42 0.58 -1.75
N SER A 26 0.80 1.03 -2.01
CA SER A 26 2.00 0.57 -1.31
C SER A 26 2.64 1.65 -0.43
N VAL A 27 3.38 1.21 0.61
CA VAL A 27 4.01 2.07 1.63
C VAL A 27 5.06 3.06 1.09
N PRO A 28 5.96 2.67 0.16
CA PRO A 28 6.99 3.60 -0.29
C PRO A 28 6.44 4.96 -0.75
N PRO A 29 7.24 6.04 -0.66
CA PRO A 29 8.69 6.02 -0.40
C PRO A 29 9.10 6.08 1.08
N PHE A 30 8.36 6.80 1.92
CA PHE A 30 8.64 6.97 3.34
C PHE A 30 7.43 7.60 4.02
N LEU A 31 6.78 6.85 4.92
CA LEU A 31 5.53 7.31 5.53
C LEU A 31 5.74 8.20 6.74
N LEU A 32 6.79 8.00 7.54
CA LEU A 32 6.98 8.76 8.76
C LEU A 32 7.33 10.21 8.45
N LYS A 33 6.62 11.16 9.05
CA LYS A 33 6.93 12.57 8.98
C LYS A 33 8.18 12.87 9.79
N THR A 34 9.16 13.47 9.13
CA THR A 34 10.43 13.94 9.72
C THR A 34 10.78 15.31 9.15
N PRO A 35 11.78 16.03 9.69
CA PRO A 35 12.19 17.32 9.13
C PRO A 35 12.58 17.26 7.64
N ASP A 36 13.11 16.13 7.17
CA ASP A 36 13.46 15.88 5.77
C ASP A 36 12.35 15.16 4.98
N ASN A 37 11.22 14.86 5.61
CA ASN A 37 10.02 14.26 5.04
C ASN A 37 8.73 14.92 5.55
N PRO A 38 8.53 16.23 5.31
CA PRO A 38 7.39 16.97 5.86
C PRO A 38 6.03 16.51 5.33
N GLU A 39 5.98 15.81 4.19
CA GLU A 39 4.78 15.26 3.55
C GLU A 39 4.37 13.89 4.16
N GLY A 40 5.14 13.37 5.09
CA GLY A 40 4.86 12.11 5.78
C GLY A 40 3.69 12.22 6.76
N VAL A 41 3.29 11.08 7.29
CA VAL A 41 2.25 10.93 8.32
C VAL A 41 2.87 11.13 9.70
N ASP A 42 2.18 11.89 10.55
CA ASP A 42 2.65 12.19 11.91
C ASP A 42 2.87 10.90 12.73
N GLY A 43 3.98 10.85 13.50
CA GLY A 43 4.34 9.68 14.30
C GLY A 43 3.26 9.24 15.29
N SER A 44 2.48 10.19 15.81
CA SER A 44 1.38 9.92 16.75
C SER A 44 0.29 9.01 16.16
N VAL A 45 0.13 9.00 14.83
CA VAL A 45 -0.80 8.07 14.15
C VAL A 45 -0.35 6.63 14.33
N PHE A 46 0.93 6.37 14.16
CA PHE A 46 1.51 5.03 14.33
C PHE A 46 1.51 4.59 15.80
N ASP A 47 1.84 5.50 16.72
CA ASP A 47 1.72 5.26 18.16
C ASP A 47 0.27 4.88 18.55
N GLY A 48 -0.71 5.56 17.94
CA GLY A 48 -2.13 5.25 18.12
C GLY A 48 -2.50 3.86 17.60
N ILE A 49 -1.96 3.45 16.45
CA ILE A 49 -2.16 2.13 15.87
C ILE A 49 -1.54 1.05 16.78
N GLU A 50 -0.30 1.23 17.23
CA GLU A 50 0.37 0.30 18.13
C GLU A 50 -0.40 0.10 19.44
N LYS A 51 -0.85 1.19 20.06
CA LYS A 51 -1.67 1.15 21.27
C LYS A 51 -2.99 0.41 21.04
N ALA A 52 -3.67 0.67 19.92
CA ALA A 52 -4.93 0.01 19.58
C ALA A 52 -4.75 -1.49 19.33
N VAL A 53 -3.70 -1.88 18.59
CA VAL A 53 -3.36 -3.29 18.34
C VAL A 53 -2.99 -4.02 19.63
N ALA A 54 -2.21 -3.37 20.51
CA ALA A 54 -1.82 -3.95 21.80
C ALA A 54 -3.00 -4.10 22.76
N ALA A 55 -3.95 -3.17 22.74
CA ALA A 55 -5.12 -3.20 23.62
C ALA A 55 -6.16 -4.25 23.19
N ASP A 56 -6.57 -4.24 21.93
CA ASP A 56 -7.49 -5.19 21.31
C ASP A 56 -7.32 -5.21 19.79
N ARG A 57 -6.47 -6.11 19.30
CA ARG A 57 -6.21 -6.24 17.87
C ARG A 57 -7.45 -6.61 17.04
N TYR A 58 -8.43 -7.29 17.63
CA TYR A 58 -9.65 -7.70 16.93
C TYR A 58 -10.57 -6.49 16.70
N ALA A 59 -10.72 -5.65 17.72
CA ALA A 59 -11.43 -4.38 17.59
C ALA A 59 -10.72 -3.44 16.60
N PHE A 60 -9.38 -3.38 16.67
CA PHE A 60 -8.57 -2.64 15.70
C PHE A 60 -8.83 -3.11 14.26
N PHE A 61 -8.79 -4.42 13.98
CA PHE A 61 -9.05 -4.95 12.64
C PHE A 61 -10.45 -4.60 12.13
N THR A 62 -11.45 -4.56 13.01
CA THR A 62 -12.80 -4.14 12.64
C THR A 62 -12.81 -2.70 12.11
N GLY A 63 -12.14 -1.78 12.79
CA GLY A 63 -11.97 -0.39 12.33
C GLY A 63 -11.10 -0.27 11.08
N PHE A 64 -10.00 -1.03 11.03
CA PHE A 64 -9.08 -1.06 9.91
C PHE A 64 -9.78 -1.46 8.60
N PHE A 65 -10.54 -2.55 8.59
CA PHE A 65 -11.22 -3.01 7.37
C PHE A 65 -12.35 -2.11 6.91
N LYS A 66 -12.94 -1.30 7.80
CA LYS A 66 -13.85 -0.22 7.37
C LYS A 66 -13.16 0.78 6.46
N ASN A 67 -11.95 1.19 6.83
CA ASN A 67 -11.14 2.14 6.03
C ASN A 67 -10.42 1.47 4.85
N PHE A 68 -10.03 0.20 4.99
CA PHE A 68 -9.36 -0.57 3.95
C PHE A 68 -10.21 -0.72 2.69
N TYR A 69 -11.53 -0.85 2.87
CA TYR A 69 -12.51 -0.99 1.80
C TYR A 69 -13.40 0.24 1.60
N ASN A 70 -13.30 1.28 2.44
CA ASN A 70 -14.27 2.38 2.50
C ASN A 70 -15.72 1.86 2.58
N THR A 71 -16.00 0.97 3.55
CA THR A 71 -17.27 0.22 3.61
C THR A 71 -18.50 1.12 3.77
N ASP A 72 -18.36 2.31 4.34
CA ASP A 72 -19.40 3.34 4.40
C ASP A 72 -19.90 3.79 3.01
N LEU A 73 -19.06 3.68 1.98
CA LEU A 73 -19.36 4.07 0.61
C LEU A 73 -19.58 2.88 -0.33
N LEU A 74 -18.84 1.80 -0.13
CA LEU A 74 -18.70 0.72 -1.12
C LEU A 74 -19.33 -0.62 -0.71
N LEU A 75 -19.75 -0.79 0.58
CA LEU A 75 -20.42 -2.01 1.01
C LEU A 75 -21.72 -2.25 0.25
N GLY A 76 -21.93 -3.47 -0.23
CA GLY A 76 -23.08 -3.85 -1.06
C GLY A 76 -23.03 -3.34 -2.50
N LYS A 77 -22.02 -2.54 -2.87
CA LYS A 77 -21.84 -2.03 -4.24
C LYS A 77 -20.61 -2.65 -4.92
N ARG A 78 -19.46 -2.63 -4.26
CA ARG A 78 -18.16 -3.11 -4.78
C ARG A 78 -17.48 -4.14 -3.87
N VAL A 79 -17.96 -4.30 -2.65
CA VAL A 79 -17.48 -5.29 -1.69
C VAL A 79 -18.66 -5.80 -0.87
N SER A 80 -18.70 -7.10 -0.59
CA SER A 80 -19.69 -7.71 0.29
C SER A 80 -19.22 -7.74 1.74
N GLN A 81 -20.16 -7.87 2.68
CA GLN A 81 -19.83 -8.05 4.10
C GLN A 81 -19.04 -9.35 4.33
N GLU A 82 -19.32 -10.39 3.57
CA GLU A 82 -18.65 -11.68 3.63
C GLU A 82 -17.18 -11.57 3.22
N THR A 83 -16.89 -10.76 2.18
CA THR A 83 -15.51 -10.46 1.77
C THR A 83 -14.76 -9.73 2.89
N VAL A 84 -15.37 -8.70 3.48
CA VAL A 84 -14.78 -7.96 4.60
C VAL A 84 -14.51 -8.91 5.78
N GLN A 85 -15.49 -9.75 6.12
CA GLN A 85 -15.37 -10.74 7.21
C GLN A 85 -14.28 -11.79 6.91
N SER A 86 -14.19 -12.26 5.67
CA SER A 86 -13.14 -13.22 5.27
C SER A 86 -11.75 -12.64 5.48
N ASN A 87 -11.51 -11.41 5.06
CA ASN A 87 -10.22 -10.74 5.25
C ASN A 87 -9.94 -10.43 6.73
N TRP A 88 -10.98 -10.07 7.49
CA TRP A 88 -10.87 -9.93 8.95
C TRP A 88 -10.42 -11.24 9.61
N ASN A 89 -10.98 -12.38 9.21
CA ASN A 89 -10.61 -13.69 9.74
C ASN A 89 -9.14 -14.04 9.46
N VAL A 90 -8.64 -13.69 8.26
CA VAL A 90 -7.21 -13.85 7.90
C VAL A 90 -6.34 -13.01 8.84
N ALA A 91 -6.67 -11.75 9.03
CA ALA A 91 -5.93 -10.86 9.93
C ALA A 91 -6.01 -11.32 11.39
N ALA A 92 -7.18 -11.79 11.84
CA ALA A 92 -7.38 -12.32 13.19
C ALA A 92 -6.56 -13.59 13.46
N GLY A 93 -6.32 -14.40 12.43
CA GLY A 93 -5.45 -15.59 12.47
C GLY A 93 -3.95 -15.30 12.51
N ALA A 94 -3.53 -14.05 12.24
CA ALA A 94 -2.11 -13.69 12.27
C ALA A 94 -1.55 -13.67 13.70
N SER A 95 -0.23 -13.83 13.82
CA SER A 95 0.47 -13.70 15.10
C SER A 95 0.24 -12.32 15.72
N ALA A 96 -0.12 -12.27 17.01
CA ALA A 96 -0.27 -11.01 17.75
C ALA A 96 1.04 -10.22 17.79
N THR A 97 2.16 -10.91 18.04
CA THR A 97 3.50 -10.30 18.05
C THR A 97 3.86 -9.73 16.68
N ALA A 98 3.62 -10.48 15.60
CA ALA A 98 3.92 -10.02 14.25
C ALA A 98 3.00 -8.85 13.83
N SER A 99 1.72 -8.88 14.21
CA SER A 99 0.78 -7.78 13.95
C SER A 99 1.24 -6.47 14.58
N LEU A 100 1.71 -6.51 15.82
CA LEU A 100 2.24 -5.33 16.50
C LEU A 100 3.58 -4.88 15.89
N ALA A 101 4.52 -5.78 15.71
CA ALA A 101 5.85 -5.47 15.16
C ALA A 101 5.80 -4.96 13.72
N SER A 102 4.76 -5.30 12.94
CA SER A 102 4.61 -4.83 11.58
C SER A 102 4.42 -3.32 11.46
N VAL A 103 3.94 -2.65 12.51
CA VAL A 103 3.74 -1.19 12.50
C VAL A 103 5.09 -0.47 12.38
N ALA A 104 6.11 -0.94 13.10
CA ALA A 104 7.46 -0.39 13.01
C ALA A 104 8.04 -0.48 11.57
N ALA A 105 7.72 -1.55 10.84
CA ALA A 105 8.16 -1.72 9.45
C ALA A 105 7.55 -0.70 8.47
N TRP A 106 6.49 0.02 8.86
CA TRP A 106 5.94 1.12 8.04
C TRP A 106 6.76 2.40 8.13
N HIS A 107 7.70 2.48 9.08
CA HIS A 107 8.61 3.63 9.26
C HIS A 107 9.89 3.54 8.42
N GLU A 108 10.07 2.47 7.66
CA GLU A 108 11.25 2.29 6.82
C GLU A 108 11.30 3.31 5.69
N ASP A 109 12.51 3.82 5.43
CA ASP A 109 12.78 4.79 4.37
C ASP A 109 13.29 4.10 3.11
N PHE A 110 12.42 4.01 2.10
CA PHE A 110 12.71 3.37 0.82
C PHE A 110 13.14 4.38 -0.26
N ARG A 111 13.35 5.66 0.06
CA ARG A 111 13.63 6.71 -0.94
C ARG A 111 14.84 6.38 -1.78
N GLN A 112 15.90 5.90 -1.17
CA GLN A 112 17.13 5.52 -1.88
C GLN A 112 16.95 4.25 -2.72
N ASP A 113 16.18 3.28 -2.23
CA ASP A 113 15.94 2.03 -2.93
C ASP A 113 15.13 2.25 -4.22
N LEU A 114 14.12 3.13 -4.16
CA LEU A 114 13.30 3.46 -5.33
C LEU A 114 14.11 4.07 -6.47
N THR A 115 15.17 4.84 -6.18
CA THR A 115 16.02 5.43 -7.21
C THR A 115 16.86 4.40 -7.98
N ARG A 116 16.94 3.18 -7.48
CA ARG A 116 17.65 2.06 -8.12
C ARG A 116 16.78 1.21 -9.04
N ILE A 117 15.50 1.55 -9.14
CA ILE A 117 14.57 0.84 -10.03
C ILE A 117 14.75 1.39 -11.43
N ASP A 118 15.32 0.58 -12.31
CA ASP A 118 15.67 0.89 -13.70
C ASP A 118 14.89 0.06 -14.73
N VAL A 119 13.81 -0.60 -14.29
CA VAL A 119 12.90 -1.36 -15.15
C VAL A 119 11.58 -0.60 -15.34
N PRO A 120 10.82 -0.88 -16.42
CA PRO A 120 9.48 -0.34 -16.58
C PRO A 120 8.66 -0.57 -15.31
N THR A 121 8.07 0.51 -14.78
CA THR A 121 7.36 0.46 -13.51
C THR A 121 5.97 1.05 -13.63
N LEU A 122 4.99 0.37 -13.02
CA LEU A 122 3.61 0.83 -12.88
C LEU A 122 3.30 1.06 -11.40
N VAL A 123 2.83 2.25 -11.07
CA VAL A 123 2.29 2.58 -9.74
C VAL A 123 0.78 2.73 -9.88
N MET A 124 0.01 1.98 -9.09
CA MET A 124 -1.46 2.08 -9.04
C MET A 124 -1.90 2.43 -7.62
N HIS A 125 -2.75 3.45 -7.47
CA HIS A 125 -3.17 3.90 -6.15
C HIS A 125 -4.57 4.52 -6.20
N GLY A 126 -5.39 4.24 -5.19
CA GLY A 126 -6.70 4.86 -5.05
C GLY A 126 -6.59 6.27 -4.46
N ASP A 127 -7.32 7.25 -5.01
CA ASP A 127 -7.31 8.62 -4.49
C ASP A 127 -8.12 8.79 -3.20
N ALA A 128 -8.96 7.79 -2.86
CA ALA A 128 -9.70 7.70 -1.61
C ALA A 128 -9.11 6.68 -0.61
N ASP A 129 -7.83 6.33 -0.76
CA ASP A 129 -7.12 5.43 0.16
C ASP A 129 -6.97 6.09 1.55
N ARG A 130 -7.69 5.52 2.54
CA ARG A 130 -7.69 5.99 3.94
C ARG A 130 -6.63 5.30 4.81
N ILE A 131 -5.94 4.30 4.27
CA ILE A 131 -4.85 3.59 4.96
C ILE A 131 -3.52 4.24 4.63
N LEU A 132 -3.26 4.43 3.34
CA LEU A 132 -2.05 5.05 2.80
C LEU A 132 -2.44 6.23 1.91
N PRO A 133 -2.48 7.46 2.43
CA PRO A 133 -2.84 8.62 1.61
C PRO A 133 -1.96 8.71 0.37
N ILE A 134 -2.58 8.79 -0.81
CA ILE A 134 -1.86 8.79 -2.09
C ILE A 134 -0.77 9.88 -2.16
N GLY A 135 -1.02 11.03 -1.51
CA GLY A 135 -0.07 12.14 -1.45
C GLY A 135 1.20 11.82 -0.67
N ALA A 136 1.11 10.97 0.36
CA ALA A 136 2.25 10.54 1.16
C ALA A 136 2.99 9.33 0.54
N SER A 137 2.38 8.62 -0.39
CA SER A 137 2.86 7.33 -0.92
C SER A 137 2.88 7.28 -2.46
N GLY A 138 1.81 6.87 -3.12
CA GLY A 138 1.79 6.55 -4.55
C GLY A 138 2.26 7.67 -5.48
N LEU A 139 1.84 8.91 -5.26
CA LEU A 139 2.29 10.06 -6.05
C LEU A 139 3.80 10.28 -5.92
N ARG A 140 4.35 10.10 -4.74
CA ARG A 140 5.77 10.29 -4.46
C ARG A 140 6.60 9.13 -4.99
N THR A 141 6.10 7.89 -4.85
CA THR A 141 6.73 6.69 -5.43
C THR A 141 6.91 6.87 -6.93
N ALA A 142 5.85 7.27 -7.65
CA ALA A 142 5.91 7.49 -9.09
C ALA A 142 6.88 8.61 -9.50
N LYS A 143 7.07 9.64 -8.65
CA LYS A 143 8.04 10.72 -8.93
C LYS A 143 9.48 10.29 -8.73
N LEU A 144 9.76 9.36 -7.79
CA LEU A 144 11.11 8.93 -7.48
C LEU A 144 11.65 7.87 -8.45
N ILE A 145 10.77 7.09 -9.06
CA ILE A 145 11.15 6.06 -10.03
C ILE A 145 11.15 6.67 -11.43
N ALA A 146 12.30 6.71 -12.08
CA ALA A 146 12.44 7.28 -13.40
C ALA A 146 11.56 6.54 -14.43
N GLY A 147 10.70 7.28 -15.14
CA GLY A 147 9.83 6.72 -16.16
C GLY A 147 8.65 5.88 -15.63
N ALA A 148 8.38 5.89 -14.32
CA ALA A 148 7.24 5.19 -13.78
C ALA A 148 5.91 5.76 -14.32
N ARG A 149 5.01 4.85 -14.72
CA ARG A 149 3.63 5.18 -15.07
C ARG A 149 2.77 5.16 -13.81
N LEU A 150 1.96 6.20 -13.61
CA LEU A 150 1.01 6.28 -12.50
C LEU A 150 -0.42 6.09 -13.01
N LEU A 151 -1.17 5.18 -12.38
CA LEU A 151 -2.62 5.07 -12.47
C LEU A 151 -3.23 5.51 -11.14
N VAL A 152 -4.00 6.58 -11.17
CA VAL A 152 -4.84 7.00 -10.04
C VAL A 152 -6.24 6.43 -10.25
N VAL A 153 -6.65 5.54 -9.35
CA VAL A 153 -7.98 4.93 -9.39
C VAL A 153 -8.95 5.85 -8.66
N LYS A 154 -9.90 6.42 -9.41
CA LYS A 154 -10.85 7.39 -8.86
C LYS A 154 -11.78 6.72 -7.84
N ASP A 155 -11.98 7.40 -6.69
CA ASP A 155 -12.77 6.93 -5.55
C ASP A 155 -12.29 5.57 -5.00
N GLY A 156 -11.09 5.13 -5.40
CA GLY A 156 -10.47 3.86 -5.02
C GLY A 156 -10.01 3.87 -3.56
N PRO A 157 -10.44 2.89 -2.73
CA PRO A 157 -9.92 2.69 -1.38
C PRO A 157 -8.54 2.01 -1.44
N HIS A 158 -7.99 1.61 -0.27
CA HIS A 158 -6.74 0.86 -0.23
C HIS A 158 -6.79 -0.45 -1.05
N CYS A 159 -7.89 -1.20 -0.97
CA CYS A 159 -8.06 -2.47 -1.66
C CYS A 159 -8.65 -2.29 -3.07
N ILE A 160 -8.00 -1.50 -3.92
CA ILE A 160 -8.41 -1.30 -5.33
C ILE A 160 -8.41 -2.59 -6.13
N ILE A 161 -7.54 -3.55 -5.80
CA ILE A 161 -7.46 -4.87 -6.44
C ILE A 161 -8.77 -5.68 -6.32
N TRP A 162 -9.62 -5.36 -5.34
CA TRP A 162 -10.93 -5.96 -5.16
C TRP A 162 -12.04 -5.04 -5.66
N THR A 163 -12.06 -3.81 -5.14
CA THR A 163 -13.18 -2.89 -5.39
C THR A 163 -13.19 -2.31 -6.81
N HIS A 164 -12.03 -2.24 -7.47
CA HIS A 164 -11.84 -1.72 -8.82
C HIS A 164 -11.11 -2.75 -9.71
N ALA A 165 -11.41 -4.05 -9.50
CA ALA A 165 -10.69 -5.17 -10.11
C ALA A 165 -10.61 -5.08 -11.64
N ASP A 166 -11.69 -4.71 -12.32
CA ASP A 166 -11.73 -4.64 -13.79
C ASP A 166 -10.75 -3.58 -14.33
N GLU A 167 -10.69 -2.42 -13.68
CA GLU A 167 -9.79 -1.34 -14.08
C GLU A 167 -8.34 -1.72 -13.79
N VAL A 168 -8.06 -2.20 -12.57
CA VAL A 168 -6.73 -2.62 -12.14
C VAL A 168 -6.19 -3.75 -13.00
N ASN A 169 -7.00 -4.78 -13.25
CA ASN A 169 -6.61 -5.94 -14.06
C ASN A 169 -6.34 -5.55 -15.52
N ARG A 170 -7.19 -4.71 -16.12
CA ARG A 170 -6.99 -4.22 -17.48
C ARG A 170 -5.65 -3.50 -17.62
N GLU A 171 -5.36 -2.58 -16.71
CA GLU A 171 -4.11 -1.81 -16.73
C GLU A 171 -2.89 -2.69 -16.43
N LEU A 172 -3.02 -3.63 -15.51
CA LEU A 172 -1.96 -4.58 -15.18
C LEU A 172 -1.63 -5.49 -16.39
N VAL A 173 -2.64 -6.08 -17.02
CA VAL A 173 -2.45 -6.93 -18.21
C VAL A 173 -1.85 -6.12 -19.36
N SER A 174 -2.35 -4.91 -19.61
CA SER A 174 -1.79 -4.01 -20.63
C SER A 174 -0.32 -3.70 -20.37
N PHE A 175 0.03 -3.37 -19.12
CA PHE A 175 1.41 -3.08 -18.74
C PHE A 175 2.33 -4.30 -18.88
N LEU A 176 1.87 -5.47 -18.47
CA LEU A 176 2.67 -6.70 -18.54
C LEU A 176 2.88 -7.17 -19.99
N ALA A 177 1.91 -6.93 -20.88
CA ALA A 177 1.99 -7.31 -22.29
C ALA A 177 2.94 -6.44 -23.11
N THR A 178 3.31 -5.24 -22.66
CA THR A 178 4.29 -4.41 -23.38
C THR A 178 5.64 -5.12 -23.43
N THR A 179 6.23 -5.27 -24.60
CA THR A 179 7.64 -5.67 -24.74
C THR A 179 8.53 -4.55 -24.26
N SER A 180 9.49 -4.86 -23.41
CA SER A 180 10.55 -3.93 -22.95
C SER A 180 11.46 -3.57 -24.10
#